data_4bba31779dc4dde77cd5151f13e37ba9
#
_entry.id   4bba31779dc4dde77cd5151f13e37ba9
#
_cell.length_a   1.000
_cell.length_b   1.000
_cell.length_c   1.000
_cell.angle_alpha   90.00
_cell.angle_beta   90.00
_cell.angle_gamma   90.00
#
_symmetry.space_group_name_H-M   'P 1'
#
loop_
_entity.id
_entity.type
_entity.pdbx_description
1 polymer ?
#
loop_
_entity_poly.entity_id
_entity_poly.type
_entity_poly.pdbx_seq_one_letter_code
_entity_poly.pdbx_strand_id
1 'polypeptide(L)' 'MEKNMARLDEIETFVAIIEEGSLSAAARRSGLALSAVSRRLKDLEARMGVMLLRRTT' A
#
# COMPACT_ATOMS: atom_id res chain seq x y z
N MET A 1 10.52 -8.14 -15.95
CA MET A 1 10.07 -8.11 -15.56
C MET A 1 8.79 -8.14 -15.57
N GLU A 2 8.05 -8.41 -15.24
CA GLU A 2 6.96 -8.56 -15.28
C GLU A 2 6.21 -7.57 -14.94
N LYS A 3 5.49 -7.07 -15.56
CA LYS A 3 4.83 -6.09 -15.27
C LYS A 3 3.53 -6.40 -14.88
N ASN A 4 3.03 -7.44 -14.93
CA ASN A 4 1.75 -7.76 -14.47
C ASN A 4 1.68 -7.96 -13.06
N MET A 5 2.78 -8.10 -12.35
CA MET A 5 2.76 -8.33 -10.94
C MET A 5 2.81 -7.05 -10.22
N ALA A 6 2.31 -7.04 -9.02
CA ALA A 6 2.43 -5.90 -8.16
C ALA A 6 3.89 -5.64 -7.90
N ARG A 7 4.25 -4.40 -7.74
CA ARG A 7 5.62 -4.06 -7.49
C ARG A 7 5.96 -4.41 -6.06
N LEU A 8 7.20 -4.77 -5.86
CA LEU A 8 7.64 -5.17 -4.54
C LEU A 8 7.44 -4.07 -3.52
N ASP A 9 7.74 -2.83 -3.88
CA ASP A 9 7.57 -1.74 -2.92
C ASP A 9 6.10 -1.54 -2.57
N GLU A 10 5.19 -1.83 -3.48
CA GLU A 10 3.76 -1.74 -3.18
C GLU A 10 3.36 -2.85 -2.22
N ILE A 11 3.90 -4.03 -2.42
CA ILE A 11 3.58 -5.16 -1.55
C ILE A 11 4.13 -4.91 -0.16
N GLU A 12 5.35 -4.39 -0.07
CA GLU A 12 5.94 -4.09 1.23
C GLU A 12 5.13 -3.04 1.96
N THR A 13 4.62 -2.05 1.23
CA THR A 13 3.80 -1.03 1.84
C THR A 13 2.50 -1.64 2.36
N PHE A 14 1.89 -2.51 1.58
CA PHE A 14 0.67 -3.16 2.00
C PHE A 14 0.88 -3.98 3.27
N VAL A 15 1.98 -4.73 3.33
CA VAL A 15 2.29 -5.53 4.51
C VAL A 15 2.49 -4.61 5.72
N ALA A 16 3.17 -3.49 5.52
CA ALA A 16 3.39 -2.56 6.61
C ALA A 16 2.07 -2.02 7.13
N ILE A 17 1.13 -1.72 6.24
CA ILE A 17 -0.17 -1.22 6.66
C ILE A 17 -0.89 -2.27 7.50
N ILE A 18 -0.85 -3.51 7.07
CA ILE A 18 -1.51 -4.58 7.80
C ILE A 18 -0.87 -4.76 9.18
N GLU A 19 0.45 -4.77 9.21
CA GLU A 19 1.14 -5.03 10.47
C GLU A 19 1.02 -3.87 11.44
N GLU A 20 1.04 -2.65 10.92
CA GLU A 20 0.97 -1.48 11.79
C GLU A 20 -0.46 -1.10 12.12
N GLY A 21 -1.38 -1.52 11.30
CA GLY A 21 -2.78 -1.26 11.58
C GLY A 21 -3.30 0.07 11.06
N SER A 22 -2.48 0.87 10.43
CA SER A 22 -2.95 2.12 9.86
C SER A 22 -1.99 2.63 8.82
N LEU A 23 -2.49 3.49 7.97
CA LEU A 23 -1.65 4.09 6.93
C LEU A 23 -0.61 5.00 7.54
N SER A 24 -0.99 5.76 8.54
CA SER A 24 -0.07 6.69 9.18
C SER A 24 1.09 5.97 9.84
N ALA A 25 0.78 4.89 10.54
CA ALA A 25 1.84 4.14 11.19
C ALA A 25 2.75 3.46 10.17
N ALA A 26 2.17 2.98 9.09
CA ALA A 26 2.97 2.38 8.03
C ALA A 26 3.89 3.41 7.40
N ALA A 27 3.40 4.64 7.24
CA ALA A 27 4.22 5.69 6.66
C ALA A 27 5.41 5.99 7.55
N ARG A 28 5.17 6.07 8.85
CA ARG A 28 6.27 6.33 9.78
C ARG A 28 7.29 5.21 9.76
N ARG A 29 6.81 3.98 9.75
CA ARG A 29 7.69 2.83 9.73
C ARG A 29 8.54 2.81 8.48
N SER A 30 7.96 3.18 7.36
CA SER A 30 8.63 3.12 6.08
C SER A 30 9.45 4.35 5.76
N GLY A 31 9.31 5.40 6.55
CA GLY A 31 10.01 6.64 6.27
C GLY A 31 9.43 7.37 5.09
N LEU A 32 8.15 7.17 4.81
CA LEU A 32 7.49 7.78 3.68
C LEU A 32 6.43 8.76 4.13
N ALA A 33 6.08 9.68 3.25
CA ALA A 33 4.97 10.55 3.53
C ALA A 33 3.68 9.74 3.46
N LEU A 34 2.68 10.16 4.21
CA LEU A 34 1.41 9.46 4.21
C LEU A 34 0.81 9.42 2.81
N SER A 35 0.95 10.50 2.05
CA SER A 35 0.41 10.54 0.70
C SER A 35 1.08 9.49 -0.19
N ALA A 36 2.35 9.23 0.03
CA ALA A 36 3.06 8.22 -0.76
C ALA A 36 2.55 6.83 -0.44
N VAL A 37 2.30 6.56 0.84
CA VAL A 37 1.78 5.26 1.24
C VAL A 37 0.39 5.04 0.65
N SER A 38 -0.44 6.07 0.74
CA SER A 38 -1.79 5.98 0.21
C SER A 38 -1.78 5.73 -1.29
N ARG A 39 -0.86 6.39 -2.00
CA ARG A 39 -0.77 6.22 -3.42
C ARG A 39 -0.32 4.82 -3.80
N ARG A 40 0.65 4.27 -3.07
CA ARG A 40 1.11 2.93 -3.35
C ARG A 40 0.00 1.91 -3.14
N LEU A 41 -0.81 2.13 -2.11
CA LEU A 41 -1.92 1.23 -1.87
C LEU A 41 -2.93 1.31 -3.00
N LYS A 42 -3.24 2.51 -3.45
CA LYS A 42 -4.17 2.67 -4.54
C LYS A 42 -3.65 2.04 -5.82
N ASP A 43 -2.37 2.19 -6.08
CA ASP A 43 -1.79 1.60 -7.28
C ASP A 43 -1.84 0.08 -7.21
N LEU A 44 -1.59 -0.47 -6.03
CA LEU A 44 -1.65 -1.91 -5.87
C LEU A 44 -3.07 -2.41 -6.08
N GLU A 45 -4.04 -1.72 -5.50
CA GLU A 45 -5.43 -2.11 -5.67
C GLU A 45 -5.84 -2.06 -7.14
N ALA A 46 -5.37 -1.06 -7.84
CA ALA A 46 -5.70 -0.93 -9.25
C ALA A 46 -5.10 -2.08 -10.06
N ARG A 47 -3.88 -2.47 -9.73
CA ARG A 47 -3.27 -3.57 -10.45
C ARG A 47 -3.96 -4.87 -10.19
N MET A 48 -4.41 -5.07 -8.98
CA MET A 48 -5.06 -6.33 -8.62
C MET A 48 -6.54 -6.33 -8.93
N GLY A 49 -7.09 -5.17 -9.22
CA GLY A 49 -8.49 -5.07 -9.55
C GLY A 49 -9.42 -5.25 -8.38
N VAL A 50 -8.91 -5.10 -7.18
CA VAL A 50 -9.74 -5.24 -5.98
C VAL A 50 -9.34 -4.22 -4.98
N MET A 51 -10.20 -3.99 -4.01
CA MET A 51 -9.89 -3.14 -2.91
C MET A 51 -9.38 -4.02 -1.79
N LEU A 52 -8.09 -3.95 -1.51
CA LEU A 52 -7.49 -4.82 -0.54
C LEU A 52 -7.82 -4.45 0.88
N LEU A 53 -7.95 -3.17 1.16
CA LEU A 53 -8.32 -2.72 2.49
C LEU A 53 -9.63 -2.00 2.40
N ARG A 54 -10.55 -2.32 3.34
CA ARG A 54 -11.80 -1.66 3.36
C ARG A 54 -11.59 -0.30 3.91
N ARG A 55 -11.78 0.70 3.15
CA ARG A 55 -11.62 2.05 3.63
C ARG A 55 -12.92 2.74 3.53
N THR A 56 -13.36 3.27 4.62
CA THR A 56 -14.57 4.01 4.59
C THR A 56 -14.19 5.41 4.47
N THR A 57 -14.82 6.12 3.73
CA THR A 57 -14.45 7.51 3.59
C THR A 57 -15.39 8.40 4.25
#